data_f6a4cd8906f2fae6abd52be61e380ed1
#
_entry.id   f6a4cd8906f2fae6abd52be61e380ed1
#
_cell.length_a   1.000
_cell.length_b   1.000
_cell.length_c   1.000
_cell.angle_alpha   90.00
_cell.angle_beta   90.00
_cell.angle_gamma   90.00
#
_symmetry.space_group_name_H-M   'P 1'
#
loop_
_entity.id
_entity.type
_entity.pdbx_description
1 polymer ?
#
loop_
_entity_poly.entity_id
_entity_poly.type
_entity_poly.pdbx_seq_one_letter_code
_entity_poly.pdbx_strand_id
1 'polypeptide(L)'
;MPATGVPQSYYAKYAAYLAERSFTALTFDYRGIGRSRNGDLRTSNARMRDWALLDAAAAWRFLGERPKLVVVGHSFGGQALGLLPEPSHIAAALLVGSQSGYWRNWPPLGRLWMWPATHIGLPAVAKLLGYFPGSRLGFGEDLPRGVALEWASWCRHPRYLVGALGVEDAYAQVHARMRAYAISDDAFAPLRAVEALAELYPRSRWETRRVAPQEIGAAEIGHFGFFRERFRASLWRESADWLEEACES
;
A
#
# COMPACT_ATOMS: atom_id res chain seq x y z
N MET A 1 5.20 1.86 -4.95
CA MET A 1 4.96 2.46 -3.62
C MET A 1 4.88 1.33 -2.59
N PRO A 2 5.73 1.31 -1.56
CA PRO A 2 5.84 0.20 -0.61
C PRO A 2 4.65 0.05 0.34
N ALA A 3 4.52 -1.15 0.92
CA ALA A 3 3.66 -1.38 2.08
C ALA A 3 4.27 -0.80 3.36
N THR A 4 3.46 -0.71 4.41
CA THR A 4 3.88 -0.26 5.74
C THR A 4 5.01 -1.15 6.27
N GLY A 5 6.17 -0.55 6.58
CA GLY A 5 7.31 -1.26 7.13
C GLY A 5 8.04 -2.21 6.17
N VAL A 6 7.79 -2.13 4.87
CA VAL A 6 8.44 -3.00 3.89
C VAL A 6 9.49 -2.22 3.10
N PRO A 7 10.78 -2.60 3.18
CA PRO A 7 11.85 -1.91 2.48
C PRO A 7 11.80 -2.15 0.97
N GLN A 8 12.30 -1.18 0.19
CA GLN A 8 12.31 -1.23 -1.28
C GLN A 8 13.00 -2.47 -1.85
N SER A 9 13.97 -3.02 -1.14
CA SER A 9 14.69 -4.23 -1.56
C SER A 9 13.76 -5.43 -1.77
N TYR A 10 12.63 -5.45 -1.06
CA TYR A 10 11.60 -6.48 -1.23
C TYR A 10 10.98 -6.49 -2.63
N TYR A 11 10.89 -5.33 -3.27
CA TYR A 11 10.29 -5.15 -4.59
C TYR A 11 11.30 -5.23 -5.73
N ALA A 12 12.60 -5.33 -5.43
CA ALA A 12 13.67 -5.22 -6.42
C ALA A 12 13.54 -6.21 -7.58
N LYS A 13 13.17 -7.46 -7.30
CA LYS A 13 13.01 -8.49 -8.34
C LYS A 13 11.80 -8.20 -9.26
N TYR A 14 10.70 -7.73 -8.70
CA TYR A 14 9.53 -7.35 -9.50
C TYR A 14 9.81 -6.09 -10.32
N ALA A 15 10.52 -5.11 -9.74
CA ALA A 15 10.95 -3.91 -10.48
C ALA A 15 11.90 -4.27 -11.64
N ALA A 16 12.84 -5.19 -11.43
CA ALA A 16 13.71 -5.70 -12.49
C ALA A 16 12.89 -6.42 -13.60
N TYR A 17 11.91 -7.22 -13.22
CA TYR A 17 11.00 -7.86 -14.17
C TYR A 17 10.21 -6.85 -15.00
N LEU A 18 9.72 -5.77 -14.40
CA LEU A 18 9.07 -4.69 -15.16
C LEU A 18 10.06 -3.97 -16.09
N ALA A 19 11.33 -3.83 -15.69
CA ALA A 19 12.37 -3.25 -16.55
C ALA A 19 12.65 -4.13 -17.77
N GLU A 20 12.63 -5.45 -17.65
CA GLU A 20 12.70 -6.39 -18.79
C GLU A 20 11.51 -6.23 -19.76
N ARG A 21 10.39 -5.69 -19.26
CA ARG A 21 9.16 -5.37 -20.02
C ARG A 21 9.14 -3.89 -20.47
N SER A 22 10.31 -3.25 -20.58
CA SER A 22 10.49 -1.87 -21.05
C SER A 22 9.91 -0.76 -20.16
N PHE A 23 9.56 -1.05 -18.91
CA PHE A 23 9.23 -0.02 -17.93
C PHE A 23 10.49 0.57 -17.28
N THR A 24 10.52 1.88 -17.08
CA THR A 24 11.47 2.48 -16.12
C THR A 24 10.88 2.41 -14.73
N ALA A 25 11.43 1.54 -13.87
CA ALA A 25 10.91 1.30 -12.53
C ALA A 25 11.71 2.04 -11.45
N LEU A 26 11.04 2.82 -10.61
CA LEU A 26 11.59 3.46 -9.42
C LEU A 26 11.04 2.80 -8.16
N THR A 27 11.93 2.42 -7.25
CA THR A 27 11.60 1.97 -5.90
C THR A 27 12.24 2.90 -4.87
N PHE A 28 11.63 3.06 -3.71
CA PHE A 28 12.14 3.92 -2.64
C PHE A 28 11.73 3.40 -1.27
N ASP A 29 12.43 3.86 -0.24
CA ASP A 29 12.07 3.60 1.16
C ASP A 29 11.44 4.84 1.76
N TYR A 30 10.36 4.65 2.52
CA TYR A 30 9.83 5.71 3.37
C TYR A 30 10.82 6.06 4.49
N ARG A 31 10.78 7.30 4.98
CA ARG A 31 11.60 7.73 6.13
C ARG A 31 11.38 6.80 7.34
N GLY A 32 12.48 6.38 7.94
CA GLY A 32 12.48 5.43 9.05
C GLY A 32 12.45 3.96 8.64
N ILE A 33 12.43 3.64 7.35
CA ILE A 33 12.41 2.28 6.80
C ILE A 33 13.63 2.07 5.91
N GLY A 34 14.16 0.85 5.88
CA GLY A 34 15.24 0.42 5.00
C GLY A 34 16.43 1.37 5.01
N ARG A 35 16.88 1.80 3.85
CA ARG A 35 18.02 2.72 3.68
C ARG A 35 17.70 4.17 4.05
N SER A 36 16.41 4.52 4.18
CA SER A 36 15.94 5.83 4.64
C SER A 36 15.78 5.92 6.17
N ARG A 37 16.23 4.88 6.90
CA ARG A 37 16.28 4.90 8.36
C ARG A 37 17.56 5.59 8.84
N ASN A 38 17.40 6.77 9.41
CA ASN A 38 18.48 7.55 10.01
C ASN A 38 18.31 7.60 11.53
N GLY A 39 19.17 6.89 12.26
CA GLY A 39 19.22 6.93 13.72
C GLY A 39 18.13 6.12 14.44
N ASP A 40 17.87 6.52 15.69
CA ASP A 40 16.90 5.84 16.56
C ASP A 40 15.45 6.27 16.23
N LEU A 41 14.59 5.29 16.00
CA LEU A 41 13.17 5.54 15.71
C LEU A 41 12.42 6.25 16.86
N ARG A 42 12.94 6.16 18.10
CA ARG A 42 12.36 6.87 19.25
C ARG A 42 12.43 8.39 19.12
N THR A 43 13.42 8.89 18.39
CA THR A 43 13.61 10.33 18.14
C THR A 43 12.94 10.78 16.84
N SER A 44 12.38 9.86 16.07
CA SER A 44 11.71 10.18 14.81
C SER A 44 10.37 10.89 15.03
N ASN A 45 10.18 12.01 14.34
CA ASN A 45 8.91 12.74 14.29
C ASN A 45 8.03 12.35 13.10
N ALA A 46 8.43 11.34 12.32
CA ALA A 46 7.70 10.90 11.13
C ALA A 46 6.27 10.44 11.48
N ARG A 47 5.33 10.84 10.64
CA ARG A 47 3.93 10.40 10.64
C ARG A 47 3.63 9.61 9.38
N MET A 48 2.57 8.82 9.38
CA MET A 48 2.23 8.02 8.21
C MET A 48 1.86 8.87 6.99
N ARG A 49 1.24 10.03 7.21
CA ARG A 49 0.98 11.01 6.14
C ARG A 49 2.25 11.54 5.47
N ASP A 50 3.36 11.64 6.20
CA ASP A 50 4.63 12.14 5.67
C ASP A 50 5.21 11.19 4.62
N TRP A 51 4.93 9.89 4.74
CA TRP A 51 5.31 8.88 3.77
C TRP A 51 4.68 9.13 2.39
N ALA A 52 3.45 9.64 2.37
CA ALA A 52 2.79 10.02 1.12
C ALA A 52 3.14 11.44 0.69
N LEU A 53 2.93 12.42 1.58
CA LEU A 53 3.02 13.85 1.26
C LEU A 53 4.45 14.34 1.03
N LEU A 54 5.45 13.66 1.62
CA LEU A 54 6.85 14.05 1.51
C LEU A 54 7.68 13.03 0.74
N ASP A 55 7.66 11.75 1.14
CA ASP A 55 8.58 10.74 0.58
C ASP A 55 8.12 10.25 -0.80
N ALA A 56 6.87 9.81 -0.92
CA ALA A 56 6.30 9.42 -2.21
C ALA A 56 6.20 10.62 -3.15
N ALA A 57 5.88 11.81 -2.62
CA ALA A 57 5.89 13.04 -3.41
C ALA A 57 7.29 13.43 -3.90
N ALA A 58 8.36 13.16 -3.14
CA ALA A 58 9.73 13.36 -3.60
C ALA A 58 10.09 12.37 -4.72
N ALA A 59 9.72 11.09 -4.57
CA ALA A 59 9.88 10.08 -5.61
C ALA A 59 9.10 10.44 -6.88
N TRP A 60 7.89 10.95 -6.74
CA TRP A 60 7.07 11.47 -7.84
C TRP A 60 7.77 12.61 -8.59
N ARG A 61 8.23 13.63 -7.88
CA ARG A 61 8.95 14.77 -8.48
C ARG A 61 10.26 14.33 -9.14
N PHE A 62 10.97 13.35 -8.58
CA PHE A 62 12.20 12.79 -9.17
C PHE A 62 11.94 12.15 -10.54
N LEU A 63 10.78 11.52 -10.76
CA LEU A 63 10.40 10.99 -12.06
C LEU A 63 10.15 12.10 -13.09
N GLY A 64 9.81 13.32 -12.63
CA GLY A 64 9.48 14.46 -13.48
C GLY A 64 8.22 14.23 -14.33
N GLU A 65 7.99 15.12 -15.28
CA GLU A 65 6.91 15.01 -16.22
C GLU A 65 7.14 13.81 -17.17
N ARG A 66 6.27 12.83 -17.09
CA ARG A 66 6.29 11.65 -17.95
C ARG A 66 4.91 11.48 -18.56
N PRO A 67 4.81 11.15 -19.87
CA PRO A 67 3.52 11.08 -20.54
C PRO A 67 2.62 9.95 -20.02
N LYS A 68 3.21 8.91 -19.43
CA LYS A 68 2.50 7.72 -18.94
C LYS A 68 3.14 7.24 -17.64
N LEU A 69 2.72 7.83 -16.52
CA LEU A 69 3.17 7.40 -15.21
C LEU A 69 2.20 6.39 -14.62
N VAL A 70 2.70 5.21 -14.31
CA VAL A 70 1.94 4.16 -13.63
C VAL A 70 2.44 3.93 -12.21
N VAL A 71 1.55 3.56 -11.32
CA VAL A 71 1.88 3.27 -9.92
C VAL A 71 1.59 1.82 -9.61
N VAL A 72 2.57 1.11 -9.07
CA VAL A 72 2.35 -0.16 -8.39
C VAL A 72 2.36 0.10 -6.89
N GLY A 73 1.21 -0.07 -6.24
CA GLY A 73 1.01 0.16 -4.82
C GLY A 73 0.78 -1.14 -4.07
N HIS A 74 1.60 -1.42 -3.05
CA HIS A 74 1.37 -2.52 -2.14
C HIS A 74 0.79 -1.99 -0.82
N SER A 75 -0.36 -2.54 -0.40
CA SER A 75 -0.99 -2.19 0.88
C SER A 75 -1.12 -0.66 1.03
N PHE A 76 -0.44 -0.02 1.99
CA PHE A 76 -0.42 1.44 2.16
C PHE A 76 -0.05 2.18 0.86
N GLY A 77 0.86 1.64 0.05
CA GLY A 77 1.26 2.25 -1.21
C GLY A 77 0.11 2.49 -2.18
N GLY A 78 -0.90 1.62 -2.21
CA GLY A 78 -2.09 1.83 -3.03
C GLY A 78 -3.19 2.64 -2.32
N GLN A 79 -3.10 2.79 -1.01
CA GLN A 79 -4.04 3.62 -0.24
C GLN A 79 -3.76 5.11 -0.42
N ALA A 80 -2.51 5.49 -0.67
CA ALA A 80 -2.01 6.85 -0.58
C ALA A 80 -1.97 7.62 -1.91
N LEU A 81 -2.55 7.10 -3.00
CA LEU A 81 -2.42 7.70 -4.33
C LEU A 81 -3.02 9.10 -4.42
N GLY A 82 -4.14 9.35 -3.75
CA GLY A 82 -4.75 10.67 -3.72
C GLY A 82 -3.95 11.74 -2.95
N LEU A 83 -2.90 11.32 -2.22
CA LEU A 83 -1.98 12.23 -1.51
C LEU A 83 -0.74 12.59 -2.33
N LEU A 84 -0.56 12.00 -3.52
CA LEU A 84 0.54 12.34 -4.42
C LEU A 84 0.31 13.74 -5.01
N PRO A 85 1.39 14.46 -5.37
CA PRO A 85 1.25 15.66 -6.18
C PRO A 85 0.57 15.30 -7.51
N GLU A 86 -0.38 16.13 -7.93
CA GLU A 86 -1.05 15.99 -9.24
C GLU A 86 -1.54 14.55 -9.53
N PRO A 87 -2.38 13.96 -8.65
CA PRO A 87 -2.79 12.57 -8.77
C PRO A 87 -3.62 12.29 -10.04
N SER A 88 -4.10 13.34 -10.72
CA SER A 88 -4.74 13.26 -12.05
C SER A 88 -3.79 12.80 -13.16
N HIS A 89 -2.46 12.91 -12.96
CA HIS A 89 -1.46 12.46 -13.94
C HIS A 89 -1.13 10.96 -13.82
N ILE A 90 -1.72 10.24 -12.89
CA ILE A 90 -1.61 8.77 -12.82
C ILE A 90 -2.40 8.17 -13.98
N ALA A 91 -1.71 7.59 -14.96
CA ALA A 91 -2.35 6.92 -16.09
C ALA A 91 -3.02 5.62 -15.67
N ALA A 92 -2.31 4.79 -14.89
CA ALA A 92 -2.85 3.55 -14.35
C ALA A 92 -2.25 3.23 -12.97
N ALA A 93 -2.97 2.47 -12.16
CA ALA A 93 -2.49 2.01 -10.87
C ALA A 93 -2.81 0.52 -10.65
N LEU A 94 -1.77 -0.26 -10.38
CA LEU A 94 -1.86 -1.64 -9.96
C LEU A 94 -1.76 -1.72 -8.44
N LEU A 95 -2.78 -2.22 -7.77
CA LEU A 95 -2.86 -2.28 -6.33
C LEU A 95 -2.80 -3.73 -5.85
N VAL A 96 -1.89 -4.04 -4.93
CA VAL A 96 -1.74 -5.39 -4.39
C VAL A 96 -2.00 -5.36 -2.89
N GLY A 97 -2.99 -6.11 -2.41
CA GLY A 97 -3.34 -6.14 -1.01
C GLY A 97 -3.65 -4.77 -0.40
N SER A 98 -4.02 -3.79 -1.24
CA SER A 98 -4.38 -2.45 -0.79
C SER A 98 -5.85 -2.41 -0.37
N GLN A 99 -6.12 -1.82 0.78
CA GLN A 99 -7.43 -1.90 1.42
C GLN A 99 -7.75 -0.63 2.23
N SER A 100 -9.02 -0.39 2.49
CA SER A 100 -9.42 0.55 3.55
C SER A 100 -9.17 -0.08 4.92
N GLY A 101 -8.28 0.50 5.71
CA GLY A 101 -7.90 -0.02 7.02
C GLY A 101 -8.96 0.15 8.11
N TYR A 102 -10.16 0.65 7.81
CA TYR A 102 -11.22 0.79 8.81
C TYR A 102 -11.58 -0.56 9.42
N TRP A 103 -11.44 -0.72 10.72
CA TRP A 103 -11.52 -1.99 11.43
C TRP A 103 -12.82 -2.79 11.18
N ARG A 104 -13.94 -2.11 10.88
CA ARG A 104 -15.23 -2.76 10.58
C ARG A 104 -15.29 -3.41 9.20
N ASN A 105 -14.32 -3.19 8.34
CA ASN A 105 -14.23 -3.84 7.04
C ASN A 105 -13.78 -5.31 7.13
N TRP A 106 -13.28 -5.74 8.29
CA TRP A 106 -12.96 -7.15 8.53
C TRP A 106 -14.21 -7.99 8.83
N PRO A 107 -14.20 -9.30 8.53
CA PRO A 107 -15.28 -10.21 8.93
C PRO A 107 -15.36 -10.26 10.48
N PRO A 108 -16.48 -10.77 11.05
CA PRO A 108 -16.70 -10.73 12.50
C PRO A 108 -15.53 -11.23 13.35
N LEU A 109 -14.93 -12.38 12.99
CA LEU A 109 -13.73 -12.90 13.68
C LEU A 109 -12.51 -11.97 13.52
N GLY A 110 -12.35 -11.37 12.36
CA GLY A 110 -11.28 -10.40 12.11
C GLY A 110 -11.43 -9.14 12.95
N ARG A 111 -12.64 -8.69 13.23
CA ARG A 111 -12.90 -7.53 14.09
C ARG A 111 -12.46 -7.76 15.52
N LEU A 112 -12.49 -9.02 15.99
CA LEU A 112 -12.07 -9.35 17.36
C LEU A 112 -10.58 -9.05 17.61
N TRP A 113 -9.73 -9.07 16.58
CA TRP A 113 -8.34 -8.69 16.71
C TRP A 113 -8.06 -7.26 16.18
N MET A 114 -8.76 -6.82 15.12
CA MET A 114 -8.55 -5.48 14.55
C MET A 114 -8.94 -4.37 15.53
N TRP A 115 -10.06 -4.55 16.24
CA TRP A 115 -10.49 -3.55 17.20
C TRP A 115 -9.47 -3.35 18.33
N PRO A 116 -9.07 -4.37 19.12
CA PRO A 116 -8.08 -4.18 20.17
C PRO A 116 -6.71 -3.78 19.62
N ALA A 117 -6.30 -4.26 18.46
CA ALA A 117 -5.04 -3.88 17.83
C ALA A 117 -4.99 -2.36 17.55
N THR A 118 -6.05 -1.81 16.93
CA THR A 118 -6.06 -0.41 16.49
C THR A 118 -6.46 0.58 17.60
N HIS A 119 -7.23 0.16 18.60
CA HIS A 119 -7.69 1.04 19.68
C HIS A 119 -6.73 1.03 20.88
N ILE A 120 -6.07 -0.09 21.14
CA ILE A 120 -5.25 -0.30 22.35
C ILE A 120 -3.82 -0.69 21.99
N GLY A 121 -3.62 -1.79 21.27
CA GLY A 121 -2.32 -2.43 21.10
C GLY A 121 -1.31 -1.53 20.41
N LEU A 122 -1.59 -1.11 19.17
CA LEU A 122 -0.72 -0.20 18.40
C LEU A 122 -0.40 1.09 19.18
N PRO A 123 -1.42 1.83 19.71
CA PRO A 123 -1.16 3.05 20.46
C PRO A 123 -0.37 2.82 21.76
N ALA A 124 -0.70 1.79 22.53
CA ALA A 124 -0.03 1.53 23.80
C ALA A 124 1.43 1.15 23.59
N VAL A 125 1.70 0.18 22.69
CA VAL A 125 3.07 -0.26 22.40
C VAL A 125 3.93 0.88 21.87
N ALA A 126 3.40 1.64 20.88
CA ALA A 126 4.13 2.76 20.29
C ALA A 126 4.43 3.89 21.30
N LYS A 127 3.52 4.15 22.25
CA LYS A 127 3.75 5.14 23.31
C LYS A 127 4.74 4.66 24.37
N LEU A 128 4.63 3.40 24.78
CA LEU A 128 5.48 2.84 25.85
C LEU A 128 6.93 2.66 25.39
N LEU A 129 7.13 2.17 24.15
CA LEU A 129 8.47 1.90 23.62
C LEU A 129 9.08 3.09 22.87
N GLY A 130 8.28 4.09 22.50
CA GLY A 130 8.70 5.21 21.66
C GLY A 130 8.78 4.88 20.17
N TYR A 131 8.45 3.64 19.78
CA TYR A 131 8.36 3.10 18.42
C TYR A 131 7.45 1.87 18.42
N PHE A 132 7.09 1.35 17.25
CA PHE A 132 6.34 0.09 17.16
C PHE A 132 7.26 -1.02 16.62
N PRO A 133 7.46 -2.14 17.36
CA PRO A 133 8.41 -3.20 17.02
C PRO A 133 7.84 -4.16 15.97
N GLY A 134 7.58 -3.67 14.75
CA GLY A 134 6.98 -4.41 13.64
C GLY A 134 7.76 -5.67 13.27
N SER A 135 9.09 -5.58 13.31
CA SER A 135 10.00 -6.70 13.00
C SER A 135 9.79 -7.93 13.90
N ARG A 136 9.46 -7.71 15.17
CA ARG A 136 9.20 -8.79 16.14
C ARG A 136 7.80 -9.40 16.01
N LEU A 137 6.89 -8.69 15.34
CA LEU A 137 5.49 -9.06 15.21
C LEU A 137 5.12 -9.53 13.80
N GLY A 138 6.11 -9.64 12.88
CA GLY A 138 5.87 -10.07 11.51
C GLY A 138 5.22 -9.02 10.59
N PHE A 139 5.25 -7.75 11.01
CA PHE A 139 4.67 -6.62 10.24
C PHE A 139 5.72 -5.86 9.39
N GLY A 140 6.81 -6.50 9.01
CA GLY A 140 7.91 -5.84 8.32
C GLY A 140 8.92 -5.23 9.30
N GLU A 141 9.47 -4.05 9.00
CA GLU A 141 10.40 -3.35 9.88
C GLU A 141 9.69 -2.60 11.03
N ASP A 142 10.48 -2.17 12.01
CA ASP A 142 9.98 -1.34 13.10
C ASP A 142 9.50 0.01 12.57
N LEU A 143 8.43 0.56 13.16
CA LEU A 143 7.83 1.81 12.71
C LEU A 143 8.08 2.96 13.68
N PRO A 144 8.32 4.18 13.18
CA PRO A 144 8.30 5.38 14.02
C PRO A 144 6.99 5.47 14.82
N ARG A 145 7.08 5.97 16.06
CA ARG A 145 5.91 6.13 16.94
C ARG A 145 4.75 6.87 16.26
N GLY A 146 5.06 7.98 15.58
CA GLY A 146 4.05 8.81 14.94
C GLY A 146 3.33 8.09 13.79
N VAL A 147 4.04 7.24 13.04
CA VAL A 147 3.47 6.40 11.98
C VAL A 147 2.45 5.43 12.55
N ALA A 148 2.83 4.67 13.59
CA ALA A 148 1.94 3.69 14.20
C ALA A 148 0.70 4.33 14.84
N LEU A 149 0.86 5.47 15.53
CA LEU A 149 -0.24 6.20 16.16
C LEU A 149 -1.22 6.77 15.13
N GLU A 150 -0.71 7.35 14.07
CA GLU A 150 -1.55 7.93 13.03
C GLU A 150 -2.29 6.84 12.24
N TRP A 151 -1.61 5.75 11.87
CA TRP A 151 -2.26 4.61 11.23
C TRP A 151 -3.38 4.04 12.10
N ALA A 152 -3.14 3.82 13.39
CA ALA A 152 -4.17 3.38 14.33
C ALA A 152 -5.36 4.34 14.38
N SER A 153 -5.12 5.66 14.29
CA SER A 153 -6.21 6.65 14.26
C SER A 153 -7.06 6.55 13.01
N TRP A 154 -6.44 6.35 11.85
CA TRP A 154 -7.14 6.16 10.57
C TRP A 154 -7.98 4.88 10.56
N CYS A 155 -7.46 3.79 11.15
CA CYS A 155 -8.18 2.53 11.25
C CYS A 155 -9.47 2.62 12.08
N ARG A 156 -9.65 3.66 12.88
CA ARG A 156 -10.86 3.93 13.66
C ARG A 156 -11.87 4.81 12.93
N HIS A 157 -11.44 5.52 11.88
CA HIS A 157 -12.31 6.41 11.13
C HIS A 157 -13.08 5.66 10.02
N PRO A 158 -14.41 5.83 9.88
CA PRO A 158 -15.22 5.11 8.89
C PRO A 158 -14.74 5.27 7.43
N ARG A 159 -14.26 6.45 7.07
CA ARG A 159 -13.66 6.74 5.76
C ARG A 159 -12.14 6.65 5.77
N TYR A 160 -11.58 5.88 6.71
CA TYR A 160 -10.16 5.62 6.86
C TYR A 160 -9.32 6.90 6.78
N LEU A 161 -8.17 6.85 6.11
CA LEU A 161 -7.27 8.00 5.97
C LEU A 161 -7.91 9.20 5.24
N VAL A 162 -8.80 8.95 4.29
CA VAL A 162 -9.43 10.03 3.49
C VAL A 162 -10.26 10.94 4.39
N GLY A 163 -11.17 10.36 5.17
CA GLY A 163 -11.97 11.15 6.10
C GLY A 163 -11.19 11.62 7.33
N ALA A 164 -10.19 10.84 7.80
CA ALA A 164 -9.36 11.25 8.93
C ALA A 164 -8.47 12.46 8.63
N LEU A 165 -8.13 12.68 7.36
CA LEU A 165 -7.32 13.80 6.88
C LEU A 165 -8.15 14.91 6.22
N GLY A 166 -9.43 14.65 5.88
CA GLY A 166 -10.27 15.59 5.15
C GLY A 166 -9.78 15.86 3.72
N VAL A 167 -9.39 14.79 3.00
CA VAL A 167 -8.74 14.88 1.68
C VAL A 167 -9.57 14.28 0.55
N GLU A 168 -10.88 14.29 0.69
CA GLU A 168 -11.83 13.73 -0.28
C GLU A 168 -11.62 14.29 -1.69
N ASP A 169 -11.43 15.61 -1.78
CA ASP A 169 -11.25 16.29 -3.07
C ASP A 169 -9.96 15.84 -3.78
N ALA A 170 -8.90 15.56 -3.02
CA ALA A 170 -7.65 15.05 -3.58
C ALA A 170 -7.83 13.62 -4.15
N TYR A 171 -8.57 12.76 -3.45
CA TYR A 171 -8.90 11.43 -3.95
C TYR A 171 -9.83 11.46 -5.16
N ALA A 172 -10.72 12.45 -5.25
CA ALA A 172 -11.55 12.68 -6.42
C ALA A 172 -10.76 13.18 -7.67
N GLN A 173 -9.49 13.59 -7.50
CA GLN A 173 -8.60 13.92 -8.64
C GLN A 173 -7.97 12.67 -9.28
N VAL A 174 -8.04 11.50 -8.66
CA VAL A 174 -7.51 10.26 -9.24
C VAL A 174 -8.50 9.73 -10.28
N HIS A 175 -8.13 9.83 -11.55
CA HIS A 175 -8.94 9.36 -12.69
C HIS A 175 -8.38 8.09 -13.33
N ALA A 176 -7.34 7.52 -12.76
CA ALA A 176 -6.60 6.38 -13.28
C ALA A 176 -7.48 5.14 -13.54
N ARG A 177 -7.11 4.33 -14.53
CA ARG A 177 -7.53 2.93 -14.60
C ARG A 177 -6.83 2.18 -13.44
N MET A 178 -7.58 1.49 -12.60
CA MET A 178 -7.05 0.85 -11.39
C MET A 178 -7.42 -0.62 -11.35
N ARG A 179 -6.42 -1.48 -11.16
CA ARG A 179 -6.63 -2.91 -10.89
C ARG A 179 -6.15 -3.24 -9.47
N ALA A 180 -7.06 -3.75 -8.64
CA ALA A 180 -6.75 -4.21 -7.29
C ALA A 180 -6.74 -5.74 -7.23
N TYR A 181 -5.61 -6.32 -6.84
CA TYR A 181 -5.50 -7.74 -6.52
C TYR A 181 -5.98 -7.99 -5.11
N ALA A 182 -7.15 -8.65 -4.98
CA ALA A 182 -7.71 -9.14 -3.74
C ALA A 182 -7.37 -10.63 -3.60
N ILE A 183 -6.43 -10.94 -2.73
CA ILE A 183 -5.89 -12.29 -2.53
C ILE A 183 -6.72 -12.99 -1.46
N SER A 184 -7.27 -14.17 -1.76
CA SER A 184 -8.30 -14.80 -0.91
C SER A 184 -7.78 -15.27 0.46
N ASP A 185 -6.48 -15.55 0.58
CA ASP A 185 -5.80 -15.94 1.82
C ASP A 185 -5.07 -14.76 2.50
N ASP A 186 -5.36 -13.52 2.11
CA ASP A 186 -4.82 -12.31 2.73
C ASP A 186 -5.69 -11.85 3.90
N ALA A 187 -5.27 -12.15 5.11
CA ALA A 187 -5.96 -11.72 6.33
C ALA A 187 -5.85 -10.21 6.59
N PHE A 188 -4.85 -9.52 6.01
CA PHE A 188 -4.66 -8.08 6.15
C PHE A 188 -5.46 -7.25 5.16
N ALA A 189 -5.90 -7.85 4.05
CA ALA A 189 -6.69 -7.18 3.03
C ALA A 189 -7.90 -8.04 2.59
N PRO A 190 -8.86 -8.31 3.50
CA PRO A 190 -10.05 -9.07 3.12
C PRO A 190 -10.83 -8.33 2.02
N LEU A 191 -11.49 -9.08 1.14
CA LEU A 191 -12.18 -8.54 -0.03
C LEU A 191 -13.02 -7.29 0.27
N ARG A 192 -13.83 -7.32 1.34
CA ARG A 192 -14.64 -6.16 1.74
C ARG A 192 -13.80 -4.91 2.01
N ALA A 193 -12.59 -5.05 2.56
CA ALA A 193 -11.71 -3.92 2.82
C ALA A 193 -11.08 -3.38 1.53
N VAL A 194 -10.81 -4.26 0.54
CA VAL A 194 -10.37 -3.86 -0.81
C VAL A 194 -11.49 -3.11 -1.52
N GLU A 195 -12.72 -3.62 -1.49
CA GLU A 195 -13.90 -2.97 -2.07
C GLU A 195 -14.19 -1.61 -1.40
N ALA A 196 -14.06 -1.52 -0.08
CA ALA A 196 -14.19 -0.26 0.65
C ALA A 196 -13.08 0.76 0.31
N LEU A 197 -11.92 0.33 -0.18
CA LEU A 197 -10.93 1.24 -0.73
C LEU A 197 -11.38 1.82 -2.07
N ALA A 198 -12.03 1.04 -2.92
CA ALA A 198 -12.58 1.51 -4.20
C ALA A 198 -13.52 2.71 -4.02
N GLU A 199 -14.35 2.68 -2.99
CA GLU A 199 -15.29 3.77 -2.66
C GLU A 199 -14.59 5.09 -2.34
N LEU A 200 -13.30 5.05 -1.97
CA LEU A 200 -12.49 6.24 -1.70
C LEU A 200 -11.89 6.87 -2.97
N TYR A 201 -11.95 6.18 -4.12
CA TYR A 201 -11.49 6.64 -5.43
C TYR A 201 -12.66 6.81 -6.41
N PRO A 202 -13.59 7.77 -6.18
CA PRO A 202 -14.90 7.80 -6.83
C PRO A 202 -14.86 8.08 -8.33
N ARG A 203 -13.74 8.58 -8.86
CA ARG A 203 -13.58 8.89 -10.30
C ARG A 203 -12.62 7.95 -11.03
N SER A 204 -12.04 6.98 -10.34
CA SER A 204 -11.19 5.97 -10.96
C SER A 204 -12.02 4.90 -11.70
N ARG A 205 -11.41 4.28 -12.72
CA ARG A 205 -11.98 3.08 -13.35
C ARG A 205 -11.46 1.87 -12.62
N TRP A 206 -12.15 1.48 -11.55
CA TRP A 206 -11.72 0.41 -10.65
C TRP A 206 -12.18 -0.97 -11.13
N GLU A 207 -11.25 -1.92 -11.12
CA GLU A 207 -11.54 -3.36 -11.27
C GLU A 207 -10.88 -4.15 -10.13
N THR A 208 -11.58 -5.15 -9.60
CA THR A 208 -11.04 -6.04 -8.57
C THR A 208 -10.75 -7.41 -9.18
N ARG A 209 -9.47 -7.77 -9.24
CA ARG A 209 -9.01 -9.12 -9.61
C ARG A 209 -8.89 -9.96 -8.33
N ARG A 210 -9.83 -10.86 -8.13
CA ARG A 210 -9.78 -11.83 -7.02
C ARG A 210 -8.88 -12.99 -7.42
N VAL A 211 -7.97 -13.39 -6.54
CA VAL A 211 -7.04 -14.50 -6.77
C VAL A 211 -7.07 -15.43 -5.58
N ALA A 212 -7.35 -16.71 -5.84
CA ALA A 212 -7.14 -17.79 -4.89
C ALA A 212 -5.78 -18.48 -5.19
N PRO A 213 -4.99 -18.87 -4.16
CA PRO A 213 -3.74 -19.59 -4.40
C PRO A 213 -3.88 -20.80 -5.34
N GLN A 214 -4.98 -21.53 -5.22
CA GLN A 214 -5.27 -22.73 -6.02
C GLN A 214 -5.40 -22.44 -7.53
N GLU A 215 -5.89 -21.24 -7.90
CA GLU A 215 -6.01 -20.83 -9.31
C GLU A 215 -4.67 -20.80 -10.03
N ILE A 216 -3.59 -20.57 -9.31
CA ILE A 216 -2.22 -20.47 -9.84
C ILE A 216 -1.31 -21.60 -9.36
N GLY A 217 -1.89 -22.68 -8.84
CA GLY A 217 -1.16 -23.86 -8.36
C GLY A 217 -0.28 -23.58 -7.12
N ALA A 218 -0.62 -22.60 -6.32
CA ALA A 218 0.14 -22.26 -5.12
C ALA A 218 -0.58 -22.76 -3.85
N ALA A 219 0.21 -23.11 -2.82
CA ALA A 219 -0.33 -23.44 -1.51
C ALA A 219 -0.81 -22.18 -0.76
N GLU A 220 -0.07 -21.09 -0.93
CA GLU A 220 -0.35 -19.79 -0.29
C GLU A 220 0.18 -18.64 -1.13
N ILE A 221 -0.44 -17.46 -1.01
CA ILE A 221 0.05 -16.17 -1.50
C ILE A 221 0.19 -15.22 -0.30
N GLY A 222 -0.90 -14.96 0.42
CA GLY A 222 -0.96 -14.05 1.55
C GLY A 222 -0.65 -12.60 1.19
N HIS A 223 -0.55 -11.74 2.21
CA HIS A 223 -0.36 -10.30 2.02
C HIS A 223 0.93 -9.93 1.28
N PHE A 224 2.01 -10.66 1.56
CA PHE A 224 3.34 -10.35 1.04
C PHE A 224 3.77 -11.23 -0.15
N GLY A 225 3.03 -12.27 -0.51
CA GLY A 225 3.50 -13.27 -1.48
C GLY A 225 3.62 -12.77 -2.91
N PHE A 226 2.73 -11.89 -3.35
CA PHE A 226 2.65 -11.44 -4.75
C PHE A 226 4.02 -11.07 -5.36
N PHE A 227 4.87 -10.39 -4.62
CA PHE A 227 6.19 -9.90 -5.08
C PHE A 227 7.32 -10.95 -4.99
N ARG A 228 7.00 -12.20 -4.62
CA ARG A 228 7.98 -13.29 -4.61
C ARG A 228 8.17 -13.87 -6.00
N GLU A 229 9.41 -14.13 -6.37
CA GLU A 229 9.82 -14.58 -7.72
C GLU A 229 9.10 -15.84 -8.19
N ARG A 230 8.66 -16.71 -7.28
CA ARG A 230 7.87 -17.90 -7.60
C ARG A 230 6.59 -17.58 -8.38
N PHE A 231 6.10 -16.36 -8.31
CA PHE A 231 4.91 -15.90 -9.04
C PHE A 231 5.21 -15.14 -10.34
N ARG A 232 6.48 -15.19 -10.82
CA ARG A 232 6.90 -14.52 -12.05
C ARG A 232 6.10 -14.97 -13.28
N ALA A 233 5.87 -16.29 -13.41
CA ALA A 233 5.16 -16.85 -14.57
C ALA A 233 3.64 -16.71 -14.49
N SER A 234 3.09 -16.29 -13.38
CA SER A 234 1.64 -16.12 -13.14
C SER A 234 1.29 -14.66 -12.85
N LEU A 235 1.28 -14.26 -11.59
CA LEU A 235 0.83 -12.92 -11.15
C LEU A 235 1.65 -11.78 -11.74
N TRP A 236 2.98 -11.93 -11.88
CA TRP A 236 3.81 -10.88 -12.45
C TRP A 236 3.52 -10.71 -13.93
N ARG A 237 3.40 -11.82 -14.68
CA ARG A 237 3.07 -11.75 -16.09
C ARG A 237 1.69 -11.11 -16.30
N GLU A 238 0.66 -11.60 -15.62
CA GLU A 238 -0.69 -11.05 -15.68
C GLU A 238 -0.72 -9.54 -15.37
N SER A 239 0.02 -9.15 -14.33
CA SER A 239 0.06 -7.74 -13.90
C SER A 239 0.82 -6.84 -14.88
N ALA A 240 1.92 -7.33 -15.49
CA ALA A 240 2.68 -6.56 -16.45
C ALA A 240 1.90 -6.42 -17.78
N ASP A 241 1.27 -7.50 -18.26
CA ASP A 241 0.41 -7.47 -19.45
C ASP A 241 -0.71 -6.41 -19.28
N TRP A 242 -1.33 -6.37 -18.09
CA TRP A 242 -2.34 -5.36 -17.80
C TRP A 242 -1.78 -3.93 -17.75
N LEU A 243 -0.59 -3.73 -17.16
CA LEU A 243 0.05 -2.41 -17.12
C LEU A 243 0.38 -1.91 -18.51
N GLU A 244 0.86 -2.78 -19.42
CA GLU A 244 1.11 -2.45 -20.82
C GLU A 244 -0.17 -2.03 -21.52
N GLU A 245 -1.24 -2.84 -21.45
CA GLU A 245 -2.55 -2.51 -22.01
C GLU A 245 -3.10 -1.18 -21.46
N ALA A 246 -2.98 -0.95 -20.16
CA ALA A 246 -3.46 0.27 -19.51
C ALA A 246 -2.65 1.51 -19.92
N CYS A 247 -1.41 1.34 -20.38
CA CYS A 247 -0.61 2.42 -20.95
C CYS A 247 -0.96 2.74 -22.41
N GLU A 248 -1.55 1.83 -23.14
CA GLU A 248 -1.93 2.03 -24.55
C GLU A 248 -3.29 2.69 -24.72
N SER A 249 -4.17 2.55 -23.71
CA SER A 249 -5.53 3.07 -23.68
C SER A 249 -5.62 4.50 -23.11
#